data_74e6a3092248afcee5f44491c7b10377
#
_entry.id   74e6a3092248afcee5f44491c7b10377
#
_cell.length_a   1.000
_cell.length_b   1.000
_cell.length_c   1.000
_cell.angle_alpha   90.00
_cell.angle_beta   90.00
_cell.angle_gamma   90.00
#
_symmetry.space_group_name_H-M   'P 1'
#
loop_
_entity.id
_entity.type
_entity.pdbx_description
1 polymer ?
#
loop_
_entity_poly.entity_id
_entity_poly.type
_entity_poly.pdbx_seq_one_letter_code
_entity_poly.pdbx_strand_id
1 'polypeptide(L)'
;MITPPPLVILGFGYTGRWLYRLAHEQSGRILASSRQPERHLTEVPPTDRIRFDVTDPTSWPTLPREADLIWTFPAIPLDQVQEFAKQHCHAHRRLVVLGSTSAYDRHEQPTMDLPPWIDETSPINADLPRVQGEEYLRAHHGAIILRVAGIYGPHRNPVDWIRRGRVGPTNKFVNLIHVEDLARLCLQALRQGQAGTSYNISDGQPRRWVEICHEVSARWGVVSPRQTLAEEAGKRIRNHKALTQLQYTLRHPDFYQALRSIEGLPA
;
A
#
# COMPACT_ATOMS: atom_id res chain seq x y z
N MET A 1 22.40 -11.06 23.14
CA MET A 1 21.14 -10.83 22.39
C MET A 1 21.52 -10.15 21.09
N ILE A 2 21.14 -10.71 19.95
CA ILE A 2 21.41 -10.10 18.63
C ILE A 2 20.41 -8.95 18.49
N THR A 3 20.91 -7.73 18.33
CA THR A 3 20.06 -6.56 18.06
C THR A 3 19.39 -6.75 16.70
N PRO A 4 18.08 -6.55 16.57
CA PRO A 4 17.42 -6.66 15.27
C PRO A 4 17.99 -5.63 14.29
N PRO A 5 18.03 -5.95 12.99
CA PRO A 5 18.52 -5.00 11.99
C PRO A 5 17.68 -3.71 12.02
N PRO A 6 18.29 -2.55 11.72
CA PRO A 6 17.52 -1.33 11.58
C PRO A 6 16.51 -1.44 10.44
N LEU A 7 15.35 -0.81 10.60
CA LEU A 7 14.35 -0.70 9.56
C LEU A 7 14.48 0.65 8.84
N VAL A 8 14.57 0.64 7.53
CA VAL A 8 14.48 1.85 6.70
C VAL A 8 13.14 1.89 5.96
N ILE A 9 12.39 2.95 6.18
CA ILE A 9 11.18 3.26 5.44
C ILE A 9 11.56 4.16 4.26
N LEU A 10 11.57 3.60 3.06
CA LEU A 10 11.80 4.34 1.82
C LEU A 10 10.52 5.05 1.39
N GLY A 11 10.50 6.39 1.56
CA GLY A 11 9.34 7.24 1.32
C GLY A 11 8.50 7.48 2.57
N PHE A 12 8.21 8.77 2.83
CA PHE A 12 7.51 9.23 4.04
C PHE A 12 6.19 9.92 3.70
N GLY A 13 5.43 9.26 2.80
CA GLY A 13 4.06 9.66 2.45
C GLY A 13 3.04 9.21 3.51
N TYR A 14 1.77 9.15 3.11
CA TYR A 14 0.68 8.78 4.02
C TYR A 14 0.91 7.44 4.73
N THR A 15 1.24 6.38 3.99
CA THR A 15 1.53 5.05 4.56
C THR A 15 2.85 5.04 5.34
N GLY A 16 3.90 5.72 4.84
CA GLY A 16 5.20 5.78 5.51
C GLY A 16 5.14 6.38 6.91
N ARG A 17 4.29 7.40 7.13
CA ARG A 17 4.04 7.99 8.46
C ARG A 17 3.38 7.02 9.42
N TRP A 18 2.41 6.24 8.96
CA TRP A 18 1.77 5.20 9.77
C TRP A 18 2.72 4.07 10.10
N LEU A 19 3.52 3.63 9.13
CA LEU A 19 4.58 2.65 9.34
C LEU A 19 5.57 3.12 10.41
N TYR A 20 6.05 4.35 10.30
CA TYR A 20 7.01 4.91 11.25
C TYR A 20 6.46 4.90 12.68
N ARG A 21 5.24 5.39 12.88
CA ARG A 21 4.59 5.39 14.21
C ARG A 21 4.45 3.99 14.79
N LEU A 22 3.92 3.04 14.00
CA LEU A 22 3.71 1.67 14.45
C LEU A 22 5.01 0.87 14.65
N ALA A 23 6.05 1.16 13.87
CA ALA A 23 7.34 0.52 14.03
C ALA A 23 8.04 0.95 15.33
N HIS A 24 7.83 2.19 15.77
CA HIS A 24 8.36 2.68 17.05
C HIS A 24 7.73 2.00 18.28
N GLU A 25 6.55 1.40 18.16
CA GLU A 25 5.97 0.55 19.22
C GLU A 25 6.77 -0.75 19.40
N GLN A 26 7.68 -1.05 18.49
CA GLN A 26 8.48 -2.26 18.45
C GLN A 26 9.95 -1.87 18.67
N SER A 27 10.70 -2.70 19.40
CA SER A 27 12.11 -2.45 19.66
C SER A 27 12.93 -2.44 18.37
N GLY A 28 13.77 -1.43 18.14
CA GLY A 28 14.66 -1.35 17.00
C GLY A 28 14.88 0.09 16.53
N ARG A 29 15.94 0.30 15.75
CA ARG A 29 16.21 1.60 15.13
C ARG A 29 15.40 1.73 13.86
N ILE A 30 14.59 2.80 13.76
CA ILE A 30 13.74 3.11 12.61
C ILE A 30 14.25 4.35 11.92
N LEU A 31 14.59 4.22 10.66
CA LEU A 31 15.05 5.31 9.81
C LEU A 31 13.97 5.61 8.77
N ALA A 32 13.73 6.89 8.52
CA ALA A 32 12.79 7.34 7.51
C ALA A 32 13.51 8.11 6.39
N SER A 33 13.06 7.93 5.17
CA SER A 33 13.68 8.60 4.04
C SER A 33 12.75 9.51 3.24
N SER A 34 13.32 10.55 2.68
CA SER A 34 12.66 11.49 1.77
C SER A 34 13.69 12.12 0.84
N ARG A 35 13.23 12.62 -0.30
CA ARG A 35 14.03 13.47 -1.19
C ARG A 35 14.42 14.80 -0.53
N GLN A 36 13.60 15.30 0.38
CA GLN A 36 13.81 16.54 1.14
C GLN A 36 13.55 16.27 2.63
N PRO A 37 14.52 15.66 3.35
CA PRO A 37 14.33 15.24 4.75
C PRO A 37 13.89 16.38 5.67
N GLU A 38 14.55 17.52 5.58
CA GLU A 38 14.28 18.66 6.45
C GLU A 38 12.86 19.21 6.33
N ARG A 39 12.27 19.08 5.14
CA ARG A 39 10.90 19.49 4.88
C ARG A 39 9.86 18.45 5.25
N HIS A 40 10.15 17.18 4.97
CA HIS A 40 9.13 16.13 5.00
C HIS A 40 9.20 15.25 6.24
N LEU A 41 10.36 15.22 6.95
CA LEU A 41 10.60 14.35 8.09
C LEU A 41 10.63 15.10 9.43
N THR A 42 9.84 16.15 9.56
CA THR A 42 9.84 17.03 10.76
C THR A 42 9.49 16.29 12.06
N GLU A 43 8.72 15.21 11.98
CA GLU A 43 8.35 14.35 13.11
C GLU A 43 9.38 13.24 13.42
N VAL A 44 10.44 13.11 12.59
CA VAL A 44 11.50 12.14 12.74
C VAL A 44 12.72 12.82 13.35
N PRO A 45 13.42 12.25 14.37
CA PRO A 45 14.66 12.81 14.88
C PRO A 45 15.68 13.03 13.77
N PRO A 46 16.49 14.11 13.79
CA PRO A 46 17.48 14.39 12.74
C PRO A 46 18.47 13.25 12.47
N THR A 47 18.83 12.50 13.50
CA THR A 47 19.75 11.35 13.43
C THR A 47 19.17 10.14 12.68
N ASP A 48 17.86 10.10 12.48
CA ASP A 48 17.13 9.00 11.85
C ASP A 48 16.52 9.39 10.50
N ARG A 49 16.85 10.59 10.01
CA ARG A 49 16.46 11.09 8.70
C ARG A 49 17.47 10.68 7.63
N ILE A 50 16.99 10.17 6.52
CA ILE A 50 17.80 9.80 5.36
C ILE A 50 17.33 10.60 4.14
N ARG A 51 18.29 11.23 3.43
CA ARG A 51 18.02 11.72 2.09
C ARG A 51 18.09 10.52 1.14
N PHE A 52 16.98 10.27 0.43
CA PHE A 52 16.91 9.17 -0.55
C PHE A 52 16.05 9.57 -1.75
N ASP A 53 16.59 9.35 -2.93
CA ASP A 53 15.91 9.42 -4.21
C ASP A 53 16.43 8.26 -5.08
N VAL A 54 15.52 7.41 -5.57
CA VAL A 54 15.90 6.28 -6.43
C VAL A 54 16.54 6.74 -7.74
N THR A 55 16.24 7.96 -8.18
CA THR A 55 16.80 8.57 -9.40
C THR A 55 18.10 9.34 -9.16
N ASP A 56 18.58 9.40 -7.91
CA ASP A 56 19.85 10.07 -7.56
C ASP A 56 20.78 9.09 -6.84
N PRO A 57 21.71 8.42 -7.58
CA PRO A 57 22.64 7.45 -7.02
C PRO A 57 23.51 8.01 -5.89
N THR A 58 23.74 9.32 -5.84
CA THR A 58 24.54 9.95 -4.76
C THR A 58 23.87 9.89 -3.39
N SER A 59 22.56 9.65 -3.37
CA SER A 59 21.76 9.50 -2.14
C SER A 59 21.76 8.09 -1.56
N TRP A 60 22.14 7.05 -2.33
CA TRP A 60 22.01 5.65 -1.92
C TRP A 60 23.01 5.20 -0.85
N PRO A 61 24.28 5.65 -0.84
CA PRO A 61 25.27 5.24 0.17
C PRO A 61 24.90 5.58 1.60
N THR A 62 23.92 6.47 1.82
CA THR A 62 23.43 6.83 3.17
C THR A 62 22.59 5.73 3.83
N LEU A 63 22.17 4.70 3.06
CA LEU A 63 21.39 3.59 3.57
C LEU A 63 22.28 2.59 4.32
N PRO A 64 21.90 2.19 5.56
CA PRO A 64 22.63 1.15 6.28
C PRO A 64 22.59 -0.18 5.53
N ARG A 65 23.75 -0.83 5.39
CA ARG A 65 23.89 -2.08 4.61
C ARG A 65 23.08 -3.24 5.16
N GLU A 66 22.94 -3.33 6.47
CA GLU A 66 22.28 -4.43 7.18
C GLU A 66 20.79 -4.14 7.50
N ALA A 67 20.22 -3.06 6.95
CA ALA A 67 18.85 -2.68 7.27
C ALA A 67 17.81 -3.49 6.47
N ASP A 68 16.69 -3.80 7.09
CA ASP A 68 15.47 -4.19 6.38
C ASP A 68 14.83 -2.98 5.71
N LEU A 69 14.21 -3.18 4.56
CA LEU A 69 13.64 -2.10 3.76
C LEU A 69 12.14 -2.27 3.56
N ILE A 70 11.37 -1.19 3.77
CA ILE A 70 9.99 -1.08 3.29
C ILE A 70 9.92 0.07 2.27
N TRP A 71 9.64 -0.27 1.02
CA TRP A 71 9.57 0.65 -0.10
C TRP A 71 8.12 1.07 -0.35
N THR A 72 7.78 2.34 -0.14
CA THR A 72 6.39 2.82 -0.09
C THR A 72 5.93 3.65 -1.29
N PHE A 73 6.74 3.77 -2.33
CA PHE A 73 6.44 4.50 -3.56
C PHE A 73 6.61 3.60 -4.80
N PRO A 74 6.13 3.98 -5.99
CA PRO A 74 6.26 3.14 -7.19
C PRO A 74 7.73 2.82 -7.52
N ALA A 75 8.01 1.55 -7.83
CA ALA A 75 9.34 1.07 -8.23
C ALA A 75 9.64 1.46 -9.69
N ILE A 76 9.90 2.75 -9.92
CA ILE A 76 10.17 3.36 -11.24
C ILE A 76 11.24 4.47 -11.13
N PRO A 77 11.96 4.77 -12.21
CA PRO A 77 12.00 4.03 -13.48
C PRO A 77 12.79 2.73 -13.35
N LEU A 78 12.57 1.78 -14.25
CA LEU A 78 13.10 0.42 -14.15
C LEU A 78 14.62 0.35 -14.08
N ASP A 79 15.31 1.10 -14.93
CA ASP A 79 16.78 1.15 -14.99
C ASP A 79 17.41 1.60 -13.66
N GLN A 80 16.84 2.62 -13.02
CA GLN A 80 17.29 3.11 -11.72
C GLN A 80 16.97 2.12 -10.59
N VAL A 81 15.80 1.48 -10.65
CA VAL A 81 15.42 0.42 -9.70
C VAL A 81 16.40 -0.76 -9.81
N GLN A 82 16.76 -1.16 -11.03
CA GLN A 82 17.73 -2.23 -11.28
C GLN A 82 19.12 -1.87 -10.74
N GLU A 83 19.59 -0.67 -11.00
CA GLU A 83 20.91 -0.22 -10.55
C GLU A 83 20.97 -0.12 -9.01
N PHE A 84 19.95 0.51 -8.39
CA PHE A 84 19.83 0.57 -6.94
C PHE A 84 19.81 -0.83 -6.32
N ALA A 85 19.02 -1.74 -6.86
CA ALA A 85 18.86 -3.07 -6.31
C ALA A 85 20.14 -3.91 -6.37
N LYS A 86 20.91 -3.82 -7.46
CA LYS A 86 22.22 -4.48 -7.58
C LYS A 86 23.20 -4.02 -6.52
N GLN A 87 23.16 -2.75 -6.11
CA GLN A 87 24.10 -2.18 -5.15
C GLN A 87 23.63 -2.33 -3.70
N HIS A 88 22.32 -2.30 -3.46
CA HIS A 88 21.76 -2.13 -2.11
C HIS A 88 20.79 -3.22 -1.65
N CYS A 89 20.25 -4.07 -2.54
CA CYS A 89 19.33 -5.14 -2.16
C CYS A 89 20.06 -6.49 -2.08
N HIS A 90 20.81 -6.70 -1.01
CA HIS A 90 21.55 -7.94 -0.79
C HIS A 90 20.66 -9.04 -0.19
N ALA A 91 21.12 -10.31 -0.32
CA ALA A 91 20.36 -11.50 0.09
C ALA A 91 19.97 -11.52 1.58
N HIS A 92 20.69 -10.79 2.43
CA HIS A 92 20.42 -10.75 3.88
C HIS A 92 19.39 -9.69 4.31
N ARG A 93 19.04 -8.77 3.43
CA ARG A 93 18.02 -7.76 3.70
C ARG A 93 16.64 -8.30 3.34
N ARG A 94 15.70 -8.06 4.21
CA ARG A 94 14.29 -8.24 3.83
C ARG A 94 13.81 -6.97 3.15
N LEU A 95 13.17 -7.15 2.01
CA LEU A 95 12.65 -6.06 1.20
C LEU A 95 11.15 -6.26 0.99
N VAL A 96 10.35 -5.34 1.52
CA VAL A 96 8.91 -5.25 1.27
C VAL A 96 8.66 -4.06 0.35
N VAL A 97 7.95 -4.28 -0.74
CA VAL A 97 7.62 -3.24 -1.73
C VAL A 97 6.10 -3.08 -1.82
N LEU A 98 5.62 -1.84 -1.68
CA LEU A 98 4.22 -1.54 -1.89
C LEU A 98 3.93 -1.38 -3.38
N GLY A 99 3.29 -2.41 -3.91
CA GLY A 99 2.69 -2.41 -5.23
C GLY A 99 1.24 -1.91 -5.19
N SER A 100 0.48 -2.25 -6.23
CA SER A 100 -0.94 -1.91 -6.32
C SER A 100 -1.73 -3.02 -7.00
N THR A 101 -2.99 -3.15 -6.62
CA THR A 101 -3.94 -4.01 -7.34
C THR A 101 -4.21 -3.55 -8.78
N SER A 102 -3.73 -2.35 -9.18
CA SER A 102 -3.71 -1.96 -10.60
C SER A 102 -2.82 -2.86 -11.46
N ALA A 103 -1.93 -3.66 -10.86
CA ALA A 103 -1.19 -4.69 -11.57
C ALA A 103 -2.10 -5.69 -12.31
N TYR A 104 -3.35 -5.81 -11.91
CA TYR A 104 -4.36 -6.66 -12.54
C TYR A 104 -5.22 -5.94 -13.58
N ASP A 105 -4.95 -4.64 -13.87
CA ASP A 105 -5.66 -3.91 -14.92
C ASP A 105 -5.18 -4.39 -16.28
N ARG A 106 -6.13 -4.89 -17.09
CA ARG A 106 -5.88 -5.33 -18.47
C ARG A 106 -6.40 -4.27 -19.44
N HIS A 107 -5.86 -4.26 -20.66
CA HIS A 107 -6.34 -3.38 -21.73
C HIS A 107 -7.80 -3.64 -22.10
N GLU A 108 -8.25 -4.90 -21.98
CA GLU A 108 -9.65 -5.29 -22.20
C GLU A 108 -10.20 -5.83 -20.88
N GLN A 109 -11.11 -5.11 -20.27
CA GLN A 109 -11.89 -5.61 -19.15
C GLN A 109 -13.24 -6.12 -19.68
N PRO A 110 -13.64 -7.36 -19.37
CA PRO A 110 -14.96 -7.82 -19.75
C PRO A 110 -16.01 -6.94 -19.08
N THR A 111 -17.01 -6.51 -19.87
CA THR A 111 -18.21 -5.82 -19.40
C THR A 111 -19.12 -6.80 -18.66
N MET A 112 -18.67 -7.30 -17.52
CA MET A 112 -19.47 -8.23 -16.71
C MET A 112 -20.05 -7.46 -15.52
N ASP A 113 -21.34 -7.63 -15.26
CA ASP A 113 -22.00 -7.06 -14.08
C ASP A 113 -21.34 -7.49 -12.76
N LEU A 114 -20.75 -8.69 -12.77
CA LEU A 114 -20.04 -9.26 -11.61
C LEU A 114 -18.66 -9.78 -12.05
N PRO A 115 -17.59 -8.99 -11.93
CA PRO A 115 -16.25 -9.41 -12.30
C PRO A 115 -15.78 -10.60 -11.44
N PRO A 116 -14.92 -11.49 -11.97
CA PRO A 116 -14.40 -12.61 -11.22
C PRO A 116 -13.55 -12.15 -10.03
N TRP A 117 -13.39 -13.03 -9.06
CA TRP A 117 -12.41 -12.84 -8.01
C TRP A 117 -10.99 -12.95 -8.56
N ILE A 118 -10.14 -12.05 -8.13
CA ILE A 118 -8.72 -11.97 -8.49
C ILE A 118 -7.90 -12.31 -7.25
N ASP A 119 -6.97 -13.24 -7.40
CA ASP A 119 -5.95 -13.59 -6.41
C ASP A 119 -4.55 -13.44 -7.00
N GLU A 120 -3.53 -13.85 -6.26
CA GLU A 120 -2.12 -13.69 -6.65
C GLU A 120 -1.68 -14.63 -7.80
N THR A 121 -2.51 -15.60 -8.19
CA THR A 121 -2.28 -16.47 -9.35
C THR A 121 -2.82 -15.85 -10.64
N SER A 122 -3.66 -14.83 -10.51
CA SER A 122 -4.25 -14.12 -11.65
C SER A 122 -3.18 -13.39 -12.46
N PRO A 123 -3.30 -13.36 -13.80
CA PRO A 123 -2.34 -12.66 -14.66
C PRO A 123 -2.26 -11.16 -14.33
N ILE A 124 -1.03 -10.65 -14.37
CA ILE A 124 -0.74 -9.22 -14.18
C ILE A 124 -0.44 -8.54 -15.51
N ASN A 125 -0.61 -7.24 -15.57
CA ASN A 125 -0.21 -6.41 -16.70
C ASN A 125 1.28 -6.05 -16.58
N ALA A 126 2.12 -6.81 -17.27
CA ALA A 126 3.58 -6.62 -17.28
C ALA A 126 4.03 -5.36 -18.03
N ASP A 127 3.15 -4.71 -18.81
CA ASP A 127 3.49 -3.49 -19.56
C ASP A 127 3.49 -2.24 -18.66
N LEU A 128 2.91 -2.33 -17.48
CA LEU A 128 2.91 -1.22 -16.53
C LEU A 128 4.31 -1.00 -15.94
N PRO A 129 4.93 0.19 -16.08
CA PRO A 129 6.29 0.46 -15.61
C PRO A 129 6.52 0.09 -14.15
N ARG A 130 5.54 0.36 -13.28
CA ARG A 130 5.63 0.00 -11.86
C ARG A 130 5.66 -1.52 -11.65
N VAL A 131 4.90 -2.28 -12.43
CA VAL A 131 4.86 -3.75 -12.35
C VAL A 131 6.19 -4.33 -12.78
N GLN A 132 6.82 -3.76 -13.80
CA GLN A 132 8.17 -4.18 -14.24
C GLN A 132 9.19 -4.05 -13.12
N GLY A 133 9.21 -2.91 -12.41
CA GLY A 133 10.11 -2.72 -11.27
C GLY A 133 9.78 -3.62 -10.08
N GLU A 134 8.49 -3.79 -9.75
CA GLU A 134 8.02 -4.71 -8.71
C GLU A 134 8.45 -6.16 -9.01
N GLU A 135 8.21 -6.65 -10.22
CA GLU A 135 8.55 -8.01 -10.63
C GLU A 135 10.07 -8.23 -10.74
N TYR A 136 10.83 -7.23 -11.18
CA TYR A 136 12.29 -7.29 -11.14
C TYR A 136 12.81 -7.48 -9.72
N LEU A 137 12.36 -6.65 -8.77
CA LEU A 137 12.75 -6.76 -7.36
C LEU A 137 12.33 -8.10 -6.75
N ARG A 138 11.14 -8.58 -7.09
CA ARG A 138 10.61 -9.87 -6.63
C ARG A 138 11.45 -11.04 -7.15
N ALA A 139 11.71 -11.07 -8.45
CA ALA A 139 12.36 -12.22 -9.10
C ALA A 139 13.86 -12.29 -8.83
N HIS A 140 14.55 -11.15 -8.74
CA HIS A 140 16.00 -11.10 -8.65
C HIS A 140 16.54 -10.78 -7.25
N HIS A 141 15.73 -10.17 -6.39
CA HIS A 141 16.15 -9.73 -5.06
C HIS A 141 15.27 -10.26 -3.93
N GLY A 142 14.35 -11.19 -4.24
CA GLY A 142 13.50 -11.81 -3.23
C GLY A 142 12.52 -10.84 -2.55
N ALA A 143 12.22 -9.70 -3.19
CA ALA A 143 11.29 -8.72 -2.62
C ALA A 143 9.90 -9.33 -2.40
N ILE A 144 9.28 -8.94 -1.30
CA ILE A 144 7.90 -9.27 -0.97
C ILE A 144 7.03 -8.14 -1.50
N ILE A 145 6.16 -8.42 -2.47
CA ILE A 145 5.32 -7.41 -3.09
C ILE A 145 3.95 -7.39 -2.42
N LEU A 146 3.57 -6.25 -1.88
CA LEU A 146 2.22 -6.05 -1.35
C LEU A 146 1.39 -5.29 -2.39
N ARG A 147 0.52 -5.99 -3.13
CA ARG A 147 -0.40 -5.39 -4.11
C ARG A 147 -1.58 -4.77 -3.37
N VAL A 148 -1.46 -3.48 -3.09
CA VAL A 148 -2.34 -2.73 -2.19
C VAL A 148 -3.56 -2.21 -2.94
N ALA A 149 -4.74 -2.39 -2.35
CA ALA A 149 -6.00 -1.80 -2.75
C ALA A 149 -6.08 -0.30 -2.42
N GLY A 150 -7.23 0.33 -2.60
CA GLY A 150 -7.45 1.73 -2.24
C GLY A 150 -7.22 1.96 -0.74
N ILE A 151 -6.26 2.83 -0.41
CA ILE A 151 -5.90 3.11 0.99
C ILE A 151 -6.80 4.20 1.53
N TYR A 152 -7.45 3.96 2.69
CA TYR A 152 -8.22 4.94 3.41
C TYR A 152 -7.82 5.00 4.89
N GLY A 153 -8.27 6.06 5.60
CA GLY A 153 -8.02 6.29 7.01
C GLY A 153 -8.17 7.77 7.36
N PRO A 154 -7.72 8.24 8.54
CA PRO A 154 -7.77 9.64 8.94
C PRO A 154 -7.18 10.57 7.88
N HIS A 155 -7.89 11.66 7.56
CA HIS A 155 -7.54 12.66 6.53
C HIS A 155 -7.49 12.13 5.08
N ARG A 156 -7.90 10.88 4.85
CA ARG A 156 -7.96 10.26 3.53
C ARG A 156 -9.09 9.23 3.50
N ASN A 157 -10.33 9.66 3.35
CA ASN A 157 -11.45 8.75 3.44
C ASN A 157 -12.52 9.00 2.36
N PRO A 158 -13.33 7.97 2.03
CA PRO A 158 -14.38 8.05 1.04
C PRO A 158 -15.46 9.10 1.32
N VAL A 159 -15.78 9.40 2.56
CA VAL A 159 -16.77 10.45 2.91
C VAL A 159 -16.30 11.80 2.37
N ASP A 160 -15.03 12.14 2.59
CA ASP A 160 -14.44 13.35 2.05
C ASP A 160 -14.30 13.33 0.53
N TRP A 161 -14.02 12.17 -0.07
CA TRP A 161 -13.91 12.08 -1.52
C TRP A 161 -15.25 12.32 -2.21
N ILE A 162 -16.33 11.78 -1.66
CA ILE A 162 -17.70 12.00 -2.15
C ILE A 162 -18.12 13.46 -1.91
N ARG A 163 -17.92 13.98 -0.69
CA ARG A 163 -18.25 15.37 -0.34
C ARG A 163 -17.59 16.39 -1.26
N ARG A 164 -16.35 16.11 -1.70
CA ARG A 164 -15.59 16.96 -2.63
C ARG A 164 -15.83 16.65 -4.10
N GLY A 165 -16.76 15.75 -4.42
CA GLY A 165 -17.06 15.33 -5.80
C GLY A 165 -15.92 14.61 -6.53
N ARG A 166 -14.94 14.07 -5.79
CA ARG A 166 -13.82 13.31 -6.40
C ARG A 166 -14.22 11.93 -6.86
N VAL A 167 -15.22 11.36 -6.24
CA VAL A 167 -15.86 10.10 -6.58
C VAL A 167 -17.37 10.26 -6.50
N GLY A 168 -18.08 9.50 -7.32
CA GLY A 168 -19.54 9.49 -7.36
C GLY A 168 -20.09 8.08 -7.53
N PRO A 169 -21.43 7.94 -7.50
CA PRO A 169 -22.08 6.64 -7.61
C PRO A 169 -21.86 6.04 -9.00
N THR A 170 -21.19 4.89 -9.03
CA THR A 170 -20.99 4.05 -10.23
C THR A 170 -21.13 2.58 -9.84
N ASN A 171 -21.36 1.70 -10.81
CA ASN A 171 -21.39 0.27 -10.58
C ASN A 171 -20.01 -0.39 -10.47
N LYS A 172 -18.94 0.39 -10.60
CA LYS A 172 -17.56 -0.09 -10.50
C LYS A 172 -17.27 -0.63 -9.10
N PHE A 173 -16.76 -1.85 -9.03
CA PHE A 173 -16.26 -2.43 -7.79
C PHE A 173 -14.92 -1.79 -7.39
N VAL A 174 -14.82 -1.46 -6.11
CA VAL A 174 -13.60 -0.99 -5.46
C VAL A 174 -13.23 -1.90 -4.30
N ASN A 175 -11.93 -2.00 -4.07
CA ASN A 175 -11.36 -2.71 -2.94
C ASN A 175 -10.60 -1.70 -2.09
N LEU A 176 -10.72 -1.80 -0.79
CA LEU A 176 -10.17 -0.82 0.14
C LEU A 176 -9.35 -1.53 1.22
N ILE A 177 -8.47 -0.79 1.88
CA ILE A 177 -7.74 -1.20 3.07
C ILE A 177 -7.53 0.00 3.99
N HIS A 178 -7.77 -0.19 5.29
CA HIS A 178 -7.43 0.84 6.26
C HIS A 178 -5.92 0.98 6.39
N VAL A 179 -5.42 2.21 6.48
CA VAL A 179 -3.97 2.49 6.48
C VAL A 179 -3.25 1.85 7.67
N GLU A 180 -3.90 1.71 8.82
CA GLU A 180 -3.32 1.02 9.98
C GLU A 180 -3.13 -0.47 9.69
N ASP A 181 -4.12 -1.15 9.11
CA ASP A 181 -4.00 -2.56 8.72
C ASP A 181 -2.91 -2.75 7.67
N LEU A 182 -2.84 -1.86 6.67
CA LEU A 182 -1.77 -1.87 5.68
C LEU A 182 -0.39 -1.75 6.33
N ALA A 183 -0.20 -0.79 7.23
CA ALA A 183 1.09 -0.58 7.88
C ALA A 183 1.49 -1.78 8.76
N ARG A 184 0.54 -2.36 9.50
CA ARG A 184 0.78 -3.59 10.27
C ARG A 184 1.10 -4.78 9.37
N LEU A 185 0.40 -4.95 8.25
CA LEU A 185 0.69 -5.99 7.25
C LEU A 185 2.08 -5.83 6.62
N CYS A 186 2.55 -4.60 6.40
CA CYS A 186 3.93 -4.36 5.96
C CYS A 186 4.95 -4.89 6.99
N LEU A 187 4.74 -4.60 8.29
CA LEU A 187 5.60 -5.09 9.36
C LEU A 187 5.52 -6.62 9.53
N GLN A 188 4.32 -7.21 9.35
CA GLN A 188 4.17 -8.66 9.36
C GLN A 188 4.85 -9.31 8.14
N ALA A 189 4.77 -8.69 6.97
CA ALA A 189 5.47 -9.17 5.78
C ALA A 189 7.00 -9.18 5.97
N LEU A 190 7.54 -8.16 6.64
CA LEU A 190 8.96 -8.18 7.04
C LEU A 190 9.31 -9.37 7.96
N ARG A 191 8.41 -9.77 8.84
CA ARG A 191 8.68 -10.83 9.82
C ARG A 191 8.45 -12.23 9.25
N GLN A 192 7.35 -12.44 8.56
CA GLN A 192 6.82 -13.76 8.20
C GLN A 192 6.63 -13.97 6.70
N GLY A 193 6.66 -12.89 5.89
CA GLY A 193 6.45 -13.00 4.45
C GLY A 193 7.51 -13.87 3.79
N GLN A 194 7.09 -14.68 2.85
CA GLN A 194 8.00 -15.49 2.05
C GLN A 194 8.68 -14.62 1.00
N ALA A 195 10.01 -14.68 0.93
CA ALA A 195 10.79 -13.95 -0.07
C ALA A 195 10.35 -14.32 -1.50
N GLY A 196 10.33 -13.32 -2.39
CA GLY A 196 9.91 -13.51 -3.78
C GLY A 196 8.41 -13.75 -4.00
N THR A 197 7.59 -13.47 -2.98
CA THR A 197 6.14 -13.70 -3.00
C THR A 197 5.37 -12.40 -3.11
N SER A 198 4.22 -12.44 -3.80
CA SER A 198 3.24 -11.35 -3.81
C SER A 198 2.06 -11.66 -2.91
N TYR A 199 1.49 -10.62 -2.28
CA TYR A 199 0.30 -10.67 -1.44
C TYR A 199 -0.68 -9.56 -1.83
N ASN A 200 -1.96 -9.90 -1.99
CA ASN A 200 -3.02 -8.91 -2.18
C ASN A 200 -3.46 -8.34 -0.84
N ILE A 201 -3.43 -7.02 -0.73
CA ILE A 201 -3.76 -6.30 0.50
C ILE A 201 -5.05 -5.51 0.31
N SER A 202 -6.13 -6.03 0.88
CA SER A 202 -7.47 -5.40 0.93
C SER A 202 -8.21 -5.85 2.19
N ASP A 203 -9.36 -5.24 2.48
CA ASP A 203 -10.27 -5.71 3.53
C ASP A 203 -11.04 -7.00 3.15
N GLY A 204 -10.89 -7.47 1.89
CA GLY A 204 -11.56 -8.67 1.37
C GLY A 204 -13.04 -8.47 1.07
N GLN A 205 -13.56 -7.25 1.16
CA GLN A 205 -14.96 -6.90 0.93
C GLN A 205 -15.08 -5.88 -0.20
N PRO A 206 -15.05 -6.31 -1.47
CA PRO A 206 -15.25 -5.40 -2.61
C PRO A 206 -16.68 -4.84 -2.59
N ARG A 207 -16.80 -3.53 -2.79
CA ARG A 207 -18.07 -2.78 -2.80
C ARG A 207 -18.18 -1.97 -4.07
N ARG A 208 -19.41 -1.70 -4.52
CA ARG A 208 -19.66 -0.75 -5.63
C ARG A 208 -19.66 0.68 -5.09
N TRP A 209 -19.19 1.62 -5.89
CA TRP A 209 -19.23 3.04 -5.49
C TRP A 209 -20.66 3.53 -5.25
N VAL A 210 -21.66 3.03 -5.98
CA VAL A 210 -23.07 3.37 -5.73
C VAL A 210 -23.52 2.96 -4.34
N GLU A 211 -23.09 1.79 -3.85
CA GLU A 211 -23.40 1.31 -2.50
C GLU A 211 -22.75 2.19 -1.44
N ILE A 212 -21.46 2.52 -1.62
CA ILE A 212 -20.72 3.40 -0.70
C ILE A 212 -21.35 4.80 -0.68
N CYS A 213 -21.71 5.38 -1.84
CA CYS A 213 -22.32 6.69 -1.91
C CYS A 213 -23.69 6.71 -1.21
N HIS A 214 -24.51 5.68 -1.41
CA HIS A 214 -25.81 5.54 -0.74
C HIS A 214 -25.64 5.50 0.78
N GLU A 215 -24.79 4.63 1.29
CA GLU A 215 -24.52 4.50 2.73
C GLU A 215 -23.93 5.79 3.32
N VAL A 216 -23.00 6.45 2.61
CA VAL A 216 -22.42 7.72 3.03
C VAL A 216 -23.47 8.82 3.06
N SER A 217 -24.35 8.88 2.10
CA SER A 217 -25.47 9.83 2.10
C SER A 217 -26.42 9.59 3.28
N ALA A 218 -26.81 8.34 3.51
CA ALA A 218 -27.74 7.97 4.56
C ALA A 218 -27.17 8.23 5.98
N ARG A 219 -25.88 7.94 6.19
CA ARG A 219 -25.26 8.01 7.52
C ARG A 219 -24.69 9.40 7.87
N TRP A 220 -24.18 10.13 6.88
CA TRP A 220 -23.46 11.40 7.07
C TRP A 220 -24.13 12.61 6.39
N GLY A 221 -25.29 12.40 5.73
CA GLY A 221 -26.00 13.48 5.05
C GLY A 221 -25.21 14.09 3.88
N VAL A 222 -24.22 13.40 3.35
CA VAL A 222 -23.38 13.87 2.26
C VAL A 222 -24.12 13.72 0.92
N VAL A 223 -24.27 14.82 0.20
CA VAL A 223 -24.88 14.80 -1.13
C VAL A 223 -23.86 14.25 -2.12
N SER A 224 -24.18 13.11 -2.75
CA SER A 224 -23.35 12.53 -3.79
C SER A 224 -23.51 13.28 -5.11
N PRO A 225 -22.47 13.33 -5.96
CA PRO A 225 -22.60 13.77 -7.35
C PRO A 225 -23.66 12.95 -8.10
N ARG A 226 -24.05 13.41 -9.29
CA ARG A 226 -24.95 12.61 -10.15
C ARG A 226 -24.30 11.27 -10.48
N GLN A 227 -25.14 10.21 -10.55
CA GLN A 227 -24.68 8.89 -10.96
C GLN A 227 -24.14 8.95 -12.40
N THR A 228 -22.97 8.32 -12.59
CA THR A 228 -22.36 8.12 -13.91
C THR A 228 -22.31 6.63 -14.20
N LEU A 229 -22.47 6.27 -15.48
CA LEU A 229 -22.22 4.90 -15.92
C LEU A 229 -20.71 4.69 -15.94
N ALA A 230 -20.24 3.66 -15.23
CA ALA A 230 -18.84 3.23 -15.35
C ALA A 230 -18.74 2.28 -16.55
N GLU A 231 -17.81 2.54 -17.44
CA GLU A 231 -17.48 1.65 -18.55
C GLU A 231 -16.87 0.33 -18.07
N GLU A 232 -16.25 0.36 -16.89
CA GLU A 232 -15.55 -0.79 -16.28
C GLU A 232 -16.27 -1.31 -15.03
N ALA A 233 -16.42 -2.63 -14.93
CA ALA A 233 -16.98 -3.27 -13.74
C ALA A 233 -16.07 -3.22 -12.51
N GLY A 234 -14.78 -2.92 -12.69
CA GLY A 234 -13.78 -2.97 -11.62
C GLY A 234 -13.29 -4.39 -11.35
N LYS A 235 -12.89 -4.65 -10.10
CA LYS A 235 -12.27 -5.92 -9.67
C LYS A 235 -12.78 -6.34 -8.30
N ARG A 236 -12.74 -7.66 -8.03
CA ARG A 236 -12.94 -8.20 -6.68
C ARG A 236 -11.65 -8.89 -6.24
N ILE A 237 -10.98 -8.36 -5.24
CA ILE A 237 -9.65 -8.82 -4.80
C ILE A 237 -9.77 -9.73 -3.59
N ARG A 238 -9.21 -10.94 -3.69
CA ARG A 238 -9.02 -11.84 -2.55
C ARG A 238 -7.77 -11.48 -1.77
N ASN A 239 -7.90 -11.43 -0.44
CA ASN A 239 -6.81 -11.16 0.50
C ASN A 239 -6.45 -12.38 1.36
N HIS A 240 -7.07 -13.53 1.12
CA HIS A 240 -6.96 -14.73 1.96
C HIS A 240 -5.51 -15.16 2.18
N LYS A 241 -4.70 -15.18 1.12
CA LYS A 241 -3.29 -15.55 1.18
C LYS A 241 -2.52 -14.65 2.15
N ALA A 242 -2.71 -13.33 2.04
CA ALA A 242 -2.05 -12.36 2.92
C ALA A 242 -2.42 -12.61 4.40
N LEU A 243 -3.71 -12.71 4.72
CA LEU A 243 -4.16 -12.88 6.10
C LEU A 243 -3.70 -14.20 6.70
N THR A 244 -3.73 -15.30 5.92
CA THR A 244 -3.33 -16.63 6.39
C THR A 244 -1.82 -16.74 6.55
N GLN A 245 -1.04 -16.40 5.53
CA GLN A 245 0.41 -16.60 5.54
C GLN A 245 1.15 -15.57 6.39
N LEU A 246 0.63 -14.34 6.50
CA LEU A 246 1.16 -13.32 7.40
C LEU A 246 0.57 -13.40 8.81
N GLN A 247 -0.33 -14.35 9.07
CA GLN A 247 -0.99 -14.57 10.37
C GLN A 247 -1.58 -13.26 10.94
N TYR A 248 -2.35 -12.57 10.10
CA TYR A 248 -2.88 -11.26 10.46
C TYR A 248 -4.42 -11.25 10.48
N THR A 249 -4.97 -10.69 11.54
CA THR A 249 -6.39 -10.39 11.65
C THR A 249 -6.58 -8.88 11.50
N LEU A 250 -7.46 -8.48 10.59
CA LEU A 250 -7.76 -7.07 10.36
C LEU A 250 -8.29 -6.40 11.65
N ARG A 251 -7.77 -5.22 11.95
CA ARG A 251 -8.27 -4.35 13.03
C ARG A 251 -9.50 -3.57 12.62
N HIS A 252 -9.61 -3.30 11.32
CA HIS A 252 -10.72 -2.57 10.71
C HIS A 252 -11.45 -3.46 9.67
N PRO A 253 -12.07 -4.58 10.12
CA PRO A 253 -12.78 -5.48 9.21
C PRO A 253 -14.10 -4.87 8.70
N ASP A 254 -14.72 -3.99 9.47
CA ASP A 254 -15.92 -3.25 9.09
C ASP A 254 -15.55 -1.84 8.61
N PHE A 255 -15.67 -1.66 7.31
CA PHE A 255 -15.38 -0.40 6.63
C PHE A 255 -16.22 0.78 7.15
N TYR A 256 -17.52 0.57 7.36
CA TYR A 256 -18.40 1.65 7.79
C TYR A 256 -18.20 2.02 9.26
N GLN A 257 -17.87 1.05 10.10
CA GLN A 257 -17.47 1.31 11.49
C GLN A 257 -16.15 2.11 11.54
N ALA A 258 -15.19 1.75 10.70
CA ALA A 258 -13.94 2.51 10.59
C ALA A 258 -14.18 3.96 10.12
N LEU A 259 -15.08 4.18 9.15
CA LEU A 259 -15.45 5.53 8.70
C LEU A 259 -16.11 6.34 9.82
N ARG A 260 -16.98 5.73 10.63
CA ARG A 260 -17.59 6.42 11.79
C ARG A 260 -16.51 6.91 12.76
N SER A 261 -15.55 6.04 13.09
CA SER A 261 -14.45 6.40 13.99
C SER A 261 -13.60 7.54 13.41
N ILE A 262 -13.35 7.54 12.09
CA ILE A 262 -12.58 8.59 11.40
C ILE A 262 -13.32 9.93 11.41
N GLU A 263 -14.65 9.93 11.24
CA GLU A 263 -15.48 11.14 11.22
C GLU A 263 -15.87 11.61 12.63
N GLY A 264 -15.41 10.94 13.70
CA GLY A 264 -15.69 11.34 15.10
C GLY A 264 -17.13 11.12 15.53
N LEU A 265 -17.87 10.21 14.89
CA LEU A 265 -19.23 9.88 15.25
C LEU A 265 -19.24 8.72 16.28
N PRO A 266 -20.16 8.76 17.27
CA PRO A 266 -20.28 7.68 18.24
C PRO A 266 -20.63 6.35 17.57
N ALA A 267 -20.22 5.26 18.21
CA ALA A 267 -20.42 3.89 17.73
C ALA A 267 -21.90 3.51 17.62
#